data_69f230aeddbea730d062735d96443058
#
_entry.id   69f230aeddbea730d062735d96443058
#
_cell.length_a   1.000
_cell.length_b   1.000
_cell.length_c   1.000
_cell.angle_alpha   90.00
_cell.angle_beta   90.00
_cell.angle_gamma   90.00
#
_symmetry.space_group_name_H-M   'P 1'
#
loop_
_entity.id
_entity.type
_entity.pdbx_description
1 polymer ?
#
loop_
_entity_poly.entity_id
_entity_poly.type
_entity_poly.pdbx_seq_one_letter_code
_entity_poly.pdbx_strand_id
1 'polypeptide(L)'
;MFIGGFYSLDIETMLKTQQTVENADECKEKYGFRLMCDVENNYNQKIYTNNGRTASVYAFNHCREKMKGKKVLLPDYLCLSVISALKAAEAEYDFYHINKDLTIDIDSMEKAITQDTGMIYFIHYFSVPQPKAVTDKIKVLAKTHSLLIMEDITQALFSRDKERMGFGDYIVGSTRKWYPMTDGGIVAVRNGLDGKSLPLMQPYDESVYKELLISSLRTYYDTHPDAMKQLYLDRS
;
A
#
# COMPACT_ATOMS: atom_id res chain seq x y z
N MET A 1 -3.52 19.49 6.49
CA MET A 1 -3.99 18.13 6.23
C MET A 1 -2.78 17.21 6.31
N PHE A 2 -2.68 16.35 7.34
CA PHE A 2 -1.58 15.40 7.44
C PHE A 2 -1.89 14.20 6.57
N ILE A 3 -1.20 14.04 5.46
CA ILE A 3 -1.33 12.88 4.59
C ILE A 3 -0.28 11.85 5.04
N GLY A 4 -0.73 10.66 5.42
CA GLY A 4 0.14 9.53 5.70
C GLY A 4 0.58 9.35 7.17
N GLY A 5 -0.15 9.93 8.12
CA GLY A 5 0.03 9.70 9.56
C GLY A 5 -1.00 8.77 10.16
N PHE A 6 -0.80 8.38 11.41
CA PHE A 6 -1.87 7.79 12.22
C PHE A 6 -2.84 8.89 12.64
N TYR A 7 -4.13 8.66 12.46
CA TYR A 7 -5.16 9.54 13.00
C TYR A 7 -5.35 9.24 14.48
N SER A 8 -5.44 10.28 15.29
CA SER A 8 -5.86 10.14 16.68
C SER A 8 -7.35 9.90 16.74
N LEU A 9 -7.77 8.93 17.54
CA LEU A 9 -9.18 8.65 17.86
C LEU A 9 -9.35 8.85 19.34
N ASP A 10 -10.30 9.71 19.73
CA ASP A 10 -10.74 9.73 21.12
C ASP A 10 -11.59 8.48 21.42
N ILE A 11 -11.55 8.04 22.68
CA ILE A 11 -12.22 6.81 23.13
C ILE A 11 -13.73 6.87 22.91
N GLU A 12 -14.34 8.05 23.06
CA GLU A 12 -15.77 8.23 22.88
C GLU A 12 -16.18 8.03 21.41
N THR A 13 -15.39 8.57 20.48
CA THR A 13 -15.57 8.34 19.04
C THR A 13 -15.38 6.87 18.68
N MET A 14 -14.39 6.19 19.27
CA MET A 14 -14.17 4.75 19.06
C MET A 14 -15.39 3.92 19.51
N LEU A 15 -15.92 4.18 20.70
CA LEU A 15 -17.10 3.47 21.23
C LEU A 15 -18.35 3.71 20.38
N LYS A 16 -18.57 4.95 19.91
CA LYS A 16 -19.68 5.28 18.99
C LYS A 16 -19.52 4.58 17.65
N THR A 17 -18.31 4.48 17.13
CA THR A 17 -18.02 3.79 15.86
C THR A 17 -18.26 2.29 15.98
N GLN A 18 -17.93 1.67 17.11
CA GLN A 18 -18.20 0.26 17.37
C GLN A 18 -19.70 -0.07 17.30
N GLN A 19 -20.56 0.79 17.85
CA GLN A 19 -22.02 0.65 17.74
C GLN A 19 -22.54 0.82 16.30
N THR A 20 -21.84 1.57 15.47
CA THR A 20 -22.20 1.79 14.06
C THR A 20 -21.79 0.61 13.17
N VAL A 21 -20.75 -0.14 13.54
CA VAL A 21 -20.25 -1.31 12.80
C VAL A 21 -21.22 -2.51 12.88
N GLU A 22 -22.08 -2.57 13.91
CA GLU A 22 -23.13 -3.60 13.99
C GLU A 22 -24.17 -3.47 12.86
N ASN A 23 -24.22 -2.31 12.18
CA ASN A 23 -25.03 -2.07 10.98
C ASN A 23 -24.19 -1.98 9.69
N ALA A 24 -23.07 -2.71 9.61
CA ALA A 24 -22.07 -2.60 8.54
C ALA A 24 -22.62 -2.89 7.12
N ASP A 25 -23.65 -3.71 6.99
CA ASP A 25 -24.24 -4.01 5.69
C ASP A 25 -25.06 -2.84 5.15
N GLU A 26 -25.72 -2.08 6.00
CA GLU A 26 -26.44 -0.85 5.63
C GLU A 26 -25.48 0.29 5.25
N CYS A 27 -24.31 0.35 5.89
CA CYS A 27 -23.26 1.31 5.58
C CYS A 27 -22.58 1.02 4.22
N LYS A 28 -22.44 -0.24 3.82
CA LYS A 28 -21.87 -0.61 2.51
C LYS A 28 -22.73 -0.14 1.34
N GLU A 29 -24.04 -0.22 1.44
CA GLU A 29 -24.94 0.26 0.39
C GLU A 29 -25.00 1.79 0.31
N LYS A 30 -25.00 2.47 1.45
CA LYS A 30 -25.22 3.91 1.53
C LYS A 30 -23.97 4.77 1.30
N TYR A 31 -22.80 4.28 1.71
CA TYR A 31 -21.54 5.02 1.66
C TYR A 31 -20.47 4.32 0.81
N GLY A 32 -20.89 3.38 -0.04
CA GLY A 32 -20.08 2.51 -0.90
C GLY A 32 -18.65 2.99 -1.13
N PHE A 33 -17.75 2.52 -0.28
CA PHE A 33 -16.33 2.82 -0.39
C PHE A 33 -15.77 2.11 -1.63
N ARG A 34 -15.55 2.87 -2.69
CA ARG A 34 -14.95 2.36 -3.92
C ARG A 34 -13.50 2.80 -4.00
N LEU A 35 -12.59 1.88 -3.78
CA LEU A 35 -11.18 2.05 -4.14
C LEU A 35 -11.02 2.08 -5.67
N MET A 36 -9.90 2.58 -6.16
CA MET A 36 -9.59 2.51 -7.60
C MET A 36 -9.68 1.09 -8.16
N CYS A 37 -9.25 0.09 -7.38
CA CYS A 37 -9.37 -1.32 -7.74
C CYS A 37 -10.81 -1.84 -7.78
N ASP A 38 -11.79 -1.10 -7.22
CA ASP A 38 -13.21 -1.45 -7.28
C ASP A 38 -13.92 -0.91 -8.52
N VAL A 39 -13.34 0.09 -9.16
CA VAL A 39 -13.97 0.79 -10.30
C VAL A 39 -13.80 0.00 -11.60
N GLU A 40 -12.79 -0.85 -11.67
CA GLU A 40 -12.51 -1.65 -12.85
C GLU A 40 -12.66 -3.13 -12.49
N ASN A 41 -13.46 -3.87 -13.26
CA ASN A 41 -13.61 -5.32 -13.16
C ASN A 41 -12.31 -6.09 -13.52
N ASN A 42 -11.16 -5.43 -13.40
CA ASN A 42 -9.85 -5.96 -13.75
C ASN A 42 -9.16 -6.71 -12.60
N TYR A 43 -9.72 -6.61 -11.39
CA TYR A 43 -9.17 -7.21 -10.18
C TYR A 43 -10.22 -8.07 -9.48
N ASN A 44 -10.20 -9.37 -9.74
CA ASN A 44 -11.14 -10.32 -9.14
C ASN A 44 -10.71 -10.83 -7.77
N GLN A 45 -9.42 -10.70 -7.43
CA GLN A 45 -8.91 -11.05 -6.12
C GLN A 45 -8.53 -9.79 -5.34
N LYS A 46 -9.25 -9.54 -4.25
CA LYS A 46 -8.98 -8.47 -3.29
C LYS A 46 -8.86 -9.07 -1.91
N ILE A 47 -7.76 -8.77 -1.24
CA ILE A 47 -7.48 -9.26 0.10
C ILE A 47 -7.29 -8.04 1.01
N TYR A 48 -8.04 -8.02 2.10
CA TYR A 48 -7.88 -7.01 3.15
C TYR A 48 -6.95 -7.56 4.23
N THR A 49 -6.05 -6.71 4.68
CA THR A 49 -5.02 -7.06 5.66
C THR A 49 -5.01 -6.03 6.79
N ASN A 50 -4.31 -6.32 7.88
CA ASN A 50 -4.22 -5.41 9.02
C ASN A 50 -3.44 -4.11 8.71
N ASN A 51 -2.57 -4.10 7.71
CA ASN A 51 -1.86 -2.88 7.28
C ASN A 51 -1.25 -3.04 5.89
N GLY A 52 -0.79 -1.92 5.29
CA GLY A 52 -0.18 -1.91 3.96
C GLY A 52 1.11 -2.72 3.86
N ARG A 53 1.89 -2.85 4.95
CA ARG A 53 3.09 -3.73 4.98
C ARG A 53 2.70 -5.17 4.74
N THR A 54 1.70 -5.66 5.47
CA THR A 54 1.16 -7.02 5.28
C THR A 54 0.59 -7.22 3.88
N ALA A 55 -0.12 -6.22 3.34
CA ALA A 55 -0.59 -6.25 1.95
C ALA A 55 0.58 -6.41 0.96
N SER A 56 1.67 -5.67 1.16
CA SER A 56 2.87 -5.79 0.33
C SER A 56 3.55 -7.14 0.45
N VAL A 57 3.66 -7.71 1.67
CA VAL A 57 4.19 -9.08 1.88
C VAL A 57 3.36 -10.10 1.10
N TYR A 58 2.03 -9.96 1.15
CA TYR A 58 1.13 -10.82 0.39
C TYR A 58 1.40 -10.75 -1.11
N ALA A 59 1.48 -9.54 -1.65
CA ALA A 59 1.73 -9.33 -3.06
C ALA A 59 3.08 -9.92 -3.49
N PHE A 60 4.16 -9.69 -2.72
CA PHE A 60 5.49 -10.23 -3.01
C PHE A 60 5.52 -11.77 -2.94
N ASN A 61 4.85 -12.37 -1.96
CA ASN A 61 4.76 -13.82 -1.87
C ASN A 61 3.94 -14.43 -3.01
N HIS A 62 2.85 -13.77 -3.42
CA HIS A 62 2.02 -14.21 -4.53
C HIS A 62 2.78 -14.16 -5.87
N CYS A 63 3.62 -13.14 -6.10
CA CYS A 63 4.36 -13.01 -7.34
C CYS A 63 5.69 -13.78 -7.36
N ARG A 64 6.15 -14.34 -6.23
CA ARG A 64 7.48 -14.98 -6.08
C ARG A 64 7.77 -16.02 -7.16
N GLU A 65 6.83 -16.94 -7.42
CA GLU A 65 7.01 -17.98 -8.43
C GLU A 65 7.11 -17.39 -9.85
N LYS A 66 6.36 -16.33 -10.13
CA LYS A 66 6.39 -15.63 -11.42
C LYS A 66 7.67 -14.84 -11.61
N MET A 67 8.21 -14.28 -10.56
CA MET A 67 9.49 -13.56 -10.57
C MET A 67 10.69 -14.50 -10.71
N LYS A 68 10.56 -15.79 -10.37
CA LYS A 68 11.63 -16.80 -10.47
C LYS A 68 12.94 -16.39 -9.78
N GLY A 69 12.82 -15.77 -8.60
CA GLY A 69 13.97 -15.28 -7.82
C GLY A 69 14.57 -13.96 -8.32
N LYS A 70 13.94 -13.30 -9.28
CA LYS A 70 14.35 -11.98 -9.75
C LYS A 70 14.02 -10.89 -8.73
N LYS A 71 14.70 -9.74 -8.88
CA LYS A 71 14.62 -8.59 -7.99
C LYS A 71 13.40 -7.70 -8.26
N VAL A 72 13.01 -6.95 -7.22
CA VAL A 72 12.04 -5.85 -7.32
C VAL A 72 12.80 -4.54 -7.51
N LEU A 73 12.47 -3.78 -8.54
CA LEU A 73 13.01 -2.45 -8.78
C LEU A 73 12.16 -1.40 -8.07
N LEU A 74 12.73 -0.69 -7.09
CA LEU A 74 12.08 0.24 -6.17
C LEU A 74 12.45 1.70 -6.44
N PRO A 75 11.59 2.67 -6.10
CA PRO A 75 12.02 4.06 -6.01
C PRO A 75 12.99 4.25 -4.82
N ASP A 76 13.97 5.15 -4.95
CA ASP A 76 14.89 5.50 -3.86
C ASP A 76 14.23 6.39 -2.77
N TYR A 77 13.08 6.98 -3.05
CA TYR A 77 12.25 7.72 -2.09
C TYR A 77 11.03 6.90 -1.67
N LEU A 78 11.15 6.18 -0.56
CA LEU A 78 10.09 5.30 -0.06
C LEU A 78 10.13 5.14 1.47
N CYS A 79 9.02 4.65 2.02
CA CYS A 79 8.93 4.30 3.44
C CYS A 79 9.68 2.99 3.73
N LEU A 80 10.41 2.94 4.83
CA LEU A 80 11.10 1.72 5.30
C LEU A 80 10.18 0.51 5.48
N SER A 81 8.86 0.73 5.62
CA SER A 81 7.87 -0.36 5.68
C SER A 81 7.85 -1.22 4.41
N VAL A 82 8.17 -0.65 3.24
CA VAL A 82 8.28 -1.40 1.97
C VAL A 82 9.51 -2.32 2.02
N ILE A 83 10.65 -1.80 2.49
CA ILE A 83 11.87 -2.60 2.67
C ILE A 83 11.63 -3.72 3.68
N SER A 84 10.91 -3.43 4.79
CA SER A 84 10.54 -4.45 5.76
C SER A 84 9.65 -5.55 5.18
N ALA A 85 8.73 -5.18 4.27
CA ALA A 85 7.88 -6.14 3.56
C ALA A 85 8.69 -7.04 2.62
N LEU A 86 9.64 -6.47 1.87
CA LEU A 86 10.54 -7.23 1.00
C LEU A 86 11.41 -8.20 1.78
N LYS A 87 11.99 -7.75 2.90
CA LYS A 87 12.76 -8.63 3.80
C LYS A 87 11.92 -9.78 4.33
N ALA A 88 10.68 -9.51 4.77
CA ALA A 88 9.77 -10.55 5.25
C ALA A 88 9.33 -11.52 4.14
N ALA A 89 9.30 -11.05 2.89
CA ALA A 89 9.05 -11.87 1.72
C ALA A 89 10.35 -12.47 1.12
N GLU A 90 11.52 -12.28 1.74
CA GLU A 90 12.82 -12.74 1.24
C GLU A 90 13.07 -12.36 -0.23
N ALA A 91 12.63 -11.15 -0.62
CA ALA A 91 12.78 -10.64 -1.96
C ALA A 91 13.96 -9.67 -2.06
N GLU A 92 14.81 -9.85 -3.06
CA GLU A 92 15.89 -8.91 -3.37
C GLU A 92 15.36 -7.70 -4.14
N TYR A 93 16.08 -6.59 -4.06
CA TYR A 93 15.66 -5.34 -4.69
C TYR A 93 16.86 -4.48 -5.14
N ASP A 94 16.61 -3.64 -6.11
CA ASP A 94 17.48 -2.56 -6.57
C ASP A 94 16.68 -1.25 -6.62
N PHE A 95 17.33 -0.09 -6.83
CA PHE A 95 16.69 1.21 -6.78
C PHE A 95 16.77 1.95 -8.12
N TYR A 96 15.74 2.78 -8.39
CA TYR A 96 15.73 3.85 -9.38
C TYR A 96 15.46 5.20 -8.70
N HIS A 97 15.81 6.30 -9.34
CA HIS A 97 15.75 7.64 -8.79
C HIS A 97 14.35 8.29 -8.90
N ILE A 98 13.99 9.07 -7.86
CA ILE A 98 12.82 9.95 -7.85
C ILE A 98 13.27 11.40 -7.90
N ASN A 99 12.74 12.17 -8.84
CA ASN A 99 13.03 13.59 -9.01
C ASN A 99 12.55 14.42 -7.80
N LYS A 100 13.07 15.64 -7.64
CA LYS A 100 12.69 16.55 -6.55
C LYS A 100 11.22 16.96 -6.54
N ASP A 101 10.54 16.88 -7.69
CA ASP A 101 9.10 17.11 -7.86
C ASP A 101 8.26 15.85 -7.63
N LEU A 102 8.89 14.77 -7.15
CA LEU A 102 8.29 13.46 -6.88
C LEU A 102 7.83 12.69 -8.13
N THR A 103 8.23 13.12 -9.31
CA THR A 103 8.07 12.32 -10.52
C THR A 103 9.16 11.24 -10.61
N ILE A 104 8.85 10.15 -11.27
CA ILE A 104 9.80 9.08 -11.51
C ILE A 104 10.81 9.53 -12.59
N ASP A 105 12.10 9.39 -12.30
CA ASP A 105 13.15 9.49 -13.30
C ASP A 105 13.16 8.22 -14.17
N ILE A 106 12.52 8.32 -15.34
CA ILE A 106 12.37 7.20 -16.27
C ILE A 106 13.72 6.72 -16.82
N ASP A 107 14.65 7.63 -17.06
CA ASP A 107 15.97 7.27 -17.58
C ASP A 107 16.76 6.47 -16.52
N SER A 108 16.65 6.86 -15.25
CA SER A 108 17.20 6.10 -14.13
C SER A 108 16.55 4.74 -14.00
N MET A 109 15.20 4.65 -14.10
CA MET A 109 14.47 3.39 -14.04
C MET A 109 14.90 2.46 -15.18
N GLU A 110 14.96 2.94 -16.41
CA GLU A 110 15.35 2.15 -17.58
C GLU A 110 16.78 1.61 -17.45
N LYS A 111 17.72 2.43 -16.98
CA LYS A 111 19.12 2.01 -16.72
C LYS A 111 19.24 0.97 -15.61
N ALA A 112 18.34 1.00 -14.62
CA ALA A 112 18.36 0.07 -13.50
C ALA A 112 17.69 -1.28 -13.81
N ILE A 113 16.96 -1.40 -14.93
CA ILE A 113 16.40 -2.67 -15.38
C ILE A 113 17.53 -3.56 -15.91
N THR A 114 17.64 -4.76 -15.36
CA THR A 114 18.60 -5.81 -15.77
C THR A 114 17.87 -7.10 -16.09
N GLN A 115 18.58 -8.13 -16.54
CA GLN A 115 18.03 -9.47 -16.73
C GLN A 115 17.50 -10.09 -15.41
N ASP A 116 17.99 -9.61 -14.26
CA ASP A 116 17.59 -10.04 -12.93
C ASP A 116 16.40 -9.23 -12.36
N THR A 117 15.92 -8.23 -13.09
CA THR A 117 14.71 -7.51 -12.69
C THR A 117 13.47 -8.32 -13.04
N GLY A 118 12.54 -8.47 -12.09
CA GLY A 118 11.27 -9.20 -12.26
C GLY A 118 10.03 -8.33 -12.08
N MET A 119 10.16 -7.21 -11.39
CA MET A 119 9.03 -6.33 -11.07
C MET A 119 9.48 -4.88 -10.98
N ILE A 120 8.63 -3.96 -11.44
CA ILE A 120 8.69 -2.54 -11.14
C ILE A 120 7.68 -2.25 -10.04
N TYR A 121 8.15 -1.72 -8.90
CA TYR A 121 7.32 -1.17 -7.84
C TYR A 121 7.34 0.34 -7.93
N PHE A 122 6.18 1.01 -8.01
CA PHE A 122 6.13 2.46 -8.08
C PHE A 122 5.03 3.02 -7.19
N ILE A 123 5.16 4.29 -6.80
CA ILE A 123 4.32 4.98 -5.83
C ILE A 123 3.68 6.21 -6.47
N HIS A 124 2.39 6.41 -6.19
CA HIS A 124 1.71 7.68 -6.40
C HIS A 124 1.83 8.51 -5.12
N TYR A 125 2.64 9.60 -5.17
CA TYR A 125 2.98 10.38 -3.98
C TYR A 125 1.91 11.42 -3.64
N PHE A 126 1.57 11.57 -2.36
CA PHE A 126 0.80 12.67 -1.78
C PHE A 126 -0.51 13.00 -2.53
N SER A 127 -1.25 12.00 -2.94
CA SER A 127 -2.51 12.09 -3.70
C SER A 127 -2.36 12.58 -5.15
N VAL A 128 -1.14 12.72 -5.63
CA VAL A 128 -0.87 13.12 -7.03
C VAL A 128 -0.46 11.88 -7.82
N PRO A 129 -1.29 11.41 -8.77
CA PRO A 129 -0.89 10.34 -9.66
C PRO A 129 0.34 10.72 -10.48
N GLN A 130 1.24 9.77 -10.73
CA GLN A 130 2.39 9.99 -11.61
C GLN A 130 1.91 10.51 -12.98
N PRO A 131 2.67 11.41 -13.65
CA PRO A 131 2.28 11.95 -14.95
C PRO A 131 1.99 10.85 -15.98
N LYS A 132 1.02 11.10 -16.87
CA LYS A 132 0.62 10.13 -17.90
C LYS A 132 1.80 9.65 -18.75
N ALA A 133 2.68 10.56 -19.16
CA ALA A 133 3.86 10.21 -19.92
C ALA A 133 4.78 9.22 -19.16
N VAL A 134 4.89 9.37 -17.84
CA VAL A 134 5.65 8.47 -16.96
C VAL A 134 4.96 7.10 -16.87
N THR A 135 3.66 7.06 -16.58
CA THR A 135 2.93 5.79 -16.46
C THR A 135 2.88 5.02 -17.77
N ASP A 136 2.77 5.71 -18.91
CA ASP A 136 2.83 5.07 -20.23
C ASP A 136 4.23 4.47 -20.50
N LYS A 137 5.29 5.13 -20.08
CA LYS A 137 6.66 4.59 -20.18
C LYS A 137 6.86 3.36 -19.28
N ILE A 138 6.34 3.38 -18.04
CA ILE A 138 6.36 2.20 -17.14
C ILE A 138 5.68 1.00 -17.82
N LYS A 139 4.51 1.20 -18.43
CA LYS A 139 3.80 0.14 -19.16
C LYS A 139 4.63 -0.43 -20.32
N VAL A 140 5.30 0.46 -21.08
CA VAL A 140 6.17 0.05 -22.19
C VAL A 140 7.37 -0.75 -21.67
N LEU A 141 8.09 -0.25 -20.66
CA LEU A 141 9.23 -0.93 -20.05
C LEU A 141 8.85 -2.30 -19.51
N ALA A 142 7.75 -2.38 -18.75
CA ALA A 142 7.26 -3.64 -18.21
C ALA A 142 6.93 -4.66 -19.30
N LYS A 143 6.28 -4.22 -20.39
CA LYS A 143 5.98 -5.09 -21.53
C LYS A 143 7.25 -5.54 -22.25
N THR A 144 8.18 -4.62 -22.52
CA THR A 144 9.41 -4.90 -23.25
C THR A 144 10.29 -5.91 -22.52
N HIS A 145 10.40 -5.79 -21.21
CA HIS A 145 11.25 -6.63 -20.37
C HIS A 145 10.49 -7.78 -19.65
N SER A 146 9.18 -7.94 -19.94
CA SER A 146 8.32 -8.95 -19.31
C SER A 146 8.33 -8.85 -17.77
N LEU A 147 8.23 -7.63 -17.24
CA LEU A 147 8.21 -7.32 -15.82
C LEU A 147 6.79 -7.25 -15.30
N LEU A 148 6.60 -7.65 -14.04
CA LEU A 148 5.38 -7.36 -13.29
C LEU A 148 5.38 -5.89 -12.84
N ILE A 149 4.20 -5.34 -12.63
CA ILE A 149 4.01 -3.99 -12.10
C ILE A 149 3.28 -4.06 -10.76
N MET A 150 3.89 -3.51 -9.71
CA MET A 150 3.22 -3.27 -8.44
C MET A 150 2.99 -1.77 -8.25
N GLU A 151 1.73 -1.39 -8.15
CA GLU A 151 1.26 -0.01 -8.00
C GLU A 151 0.89 0.26 -6.55
N ASP A 152 1.64 1.12 -5.87
CA ASP A 152 1.34 1.53 -4.50
C ASP A 152 0.48 2.80 -4.49
N ILE A 153 -0.76 2.63 -4.05
CA ILE A 153 -1.75 3.71 -3.88
C ILE A 153 -1.89 4.16 -2.43
N THR A 154 -1.00 3.74 -1.54
CA THR A 154 -1.07 4.08 -0.10
C THR A 154 -1.21 5.58 0.14
N GLN A 155 -0.56 6.41 -0.67
CA GLN A 155 -0.64 7.86 -0.55
C GLN A 155 -1.63 8.51 -1.53
N ALA A 156 -2.33 7.72 -2.34
CA ALA A 156 -3.26 8.18 -3.38
C ALA A 156 -4.57 7.39 -3.39
N LEU A 157 -4.99 6.88 -2.23
CA LEU A 157 -6.12 5.95 -2.08
C LEU A 157 -7.43 6.47 -2.69
N PHE A 158 -7.66 7.78 -2.62
CA PHE A 158 -8.87 8.44 -3.14
C PHE A 158 -8.69 9.07 -4.51
N SER A 159 -7.47 9.07 -5.05
CA SER A 159 -7.24 9.58 -6.40
C SER A 159 -7.92 8.65 -7.41
N ARG A 160 -8.61 9.24 -8.39
CA ARG A 160 -9.37 8.51 -9.39
C ARG A 160 -8.99 9.01 -10.77
N ASP A 161 -7.89 8.50 -11.28
CA ASP A 161 -7.44 8.82 -12.62
C ASP A 161 -7.21 7.54 -13.41
N LYS A 162 -8.20 7.15 -14.20
CA LYS A 162 -8.19 5.89 -14.94
C LYS A 162 -7.10 5.81 -16.02
N GLU A 163 -6.58 6.94 -16.46
CA GLU A 163 -5.51 6.96 -17.45
C GLU A 163 -4.14 6.70 -16.83
N ARG A 164 -3.98 7.13 -15.56
CA ARG A 164 -2.69 7.14 -14.85
C ARG A 164 -2.59 6.12 -13.71
N MET A 165 -3.72 5.54 -13.29
CA MET A 165 -3.81 4.62 -12.15
C MET A 165 -4.58 3.35 -12.51
N GLY A 166 -4.46 2.31 -11.67
CA GLY A 166 -5.24 1.09 -11.82
C GLY A 166 -4.75 0.17 -12.94
N PHE A 167 -3.50 0.28 -13.35
CA PHE A 167 -2.90 -0.55 -14.39
C PHE A 167 -1.86 -1.56 -13.87
N GLY A 168 -1.50 -1.52 -12.59
CA GLY A 168 -0.59 -2.47 -11.97
C GLY A 168 -1.10 -3.92 -12.05
N ASP A 169 -0.23 -4.89 -12.10
CA ASP A 169 -0.57 -6.30 -11.94
C ASP A 169 -1.00 -6.58 -10.50
N TYR A 170 -0.40 -5.85 -9.59
CA TYR A 170 -0.75 -5.77 -8.17
C TYR A 170 -0.99 -4.32 -7.79
N ILE A 171 -2.06 -4.08 -7.02
CA ILE A 171 -2.29 -2.81 -6.34
C ILE A 171 -2.16 -3.05 -4.85
N VAL A 172 -1.35 -2.25 -4.18
CA VAL A 172 -1.22 -2.28 -2.71
C VAL A 172 -1.58 -0.93 -2.11
N GLY A 173 -2.16 -0.94 -0.92
CA GLY A 173 -2.56 0.29 -0.25
C GLY A 173 -2.72 0.12 1.25
N SER A 174 -2.84 1.25 1.96
CA SER A 174 -3.09 1.28 3.39
C SER A 174 -4.24 2.23 3.70
N THR A 175 -5.37 1.69 4.10
CA THR A 175 -6.59 2.45 4.41
C THR A 175 -6.47 3.19 5.74
N ARG A 176 -5.75 2.64 6.72
CA ARG A 176 -5.53 3.26 8.03
C ARG A 176 -4.79 4.60 8.00
N LYS A 177 -4.11 4.92 6.89
CA LYS A 177 -3.49 6.24 6.70
C LYS A 177 -4.48 7.33 6.30
N TRP A 178 -5.70 6.95 5.98
CA TRP A 178 -6.74 7.84 5.46
C TRP A 178 -7.96 7.92 6.37
N TYR A 179 -8.17 6.90 7.18
CA TYR A 179 -9.28 6.80 8.11
C TYR A 179 -8.77 6.65 9.54
N PRO A 180 -9.54 7.11 10.52
CA PRO A 180 -9.28 6.89 11.93
C PRO A 180 -9.63 5.44 12.30
N MET A 181 -8.88 4.49 11.78
CA MET A 181 -9.04 3.05 12.02
C MET A 181 -7.73 2.45 12.52
N THR A 182 -7.83 1.40 13.32
CA THR A 182 -6.68 0.76 13.96
C THR A 182 -5.85 -0.06 12.97
N ASP A 183 -6.51 -0.62 11.97
CA ASP A 183 -5.90 -1.45 10.95
C ASP A 183 -6.41 -1.07 9.54
N GLY A 184 -5.89 -1.71 8.54
CA GLY A 184 -6.36 -1.58 7.16
C GLY A 184 -5.21 -1.53 6.16
N GLY A 185 -5.14 -2.56 5.37
CA GLY A 185 -4.36 -2.68 4.15
C GLY A 185 -5.17 -3.39 3.10
N ILE A 186 -4.82 -3.21 1.84
CA ILE A 186 -5.44 -3.87 0.71
C ILE A 186 -4.38 -4.32 -0.29
N VAL A 187 -4.57 -5.51 -0.82
CA VAL A 187 -3.92 -5.96 -2.05
C VAL A 187 -4.99 -6.39 -3.04
N ALA A 188 -4.88 -5.92 -4.27
CA ALA A 188 -5.68 -6.37 -5.38
C ALA A 188 -4.77 -6.99 -6.45
N VAL A 189 -5.19 -8.14 -6.99
CA VAL A 189 -4.44 -8.87 -8.01
C VAL A 189 -5.22 -8.84 -9.31
N ARG A 190 -4.55 -8.48 -10.40
CA ARG A 190 -5.15 -8.38 -11.74
C ARG A 190 -5.68 -9.74 -12.21
N ASN A 191 -6.80 -9.71 -12.91
CA ASN A 191 -7.42 -10.91 -13.53
C ASN A 191 -6.41 -11.61 -14.46
N GLY A 192 -6.39 -12.95 -14.42
CA GLY A 192 -5.48 -13.76 -15.22
C GLY A 192 -4.05 -13.88 -14.64
N LEU A 193 -3.78 -13.26 -13.51
CA LEU A 193 -2.57 -13.55 -12.74
C LEU A 193 -2.85 -14.69 -11.77
N ASP A 194 -2.92 -15.91 -12.32
CA ASP A 194 -3.09 -17.12 -11.50
C ASP A 194 -1.86 -17.31 -10.61
N GLY A 195 -2.08 -17.31 -9.32
CA GLY A 195 -1.11 -17.66 -8.29
C GLY A 195 -1.77 -18.60 -7.29
N LYS A 196 -0.99 -19.25 -6.44
CA LYS A 196 -1.56 -19.98 -5.30
C LYS A 196 -2.41 -18.99 -4.51
N SER A 197 -3.68 -19.33 -4.30
CA SER A 197 -4.54 -18.63 -3.35
C SER A 197 -3.76 -18.53 -2.03
N LEU A 198 -3.33 -17.34 -1.69
CA LEU A 198 -2.66 -17.12 -0.41
C LEU A 198 -3.71 -17.36 0.68
N PRO A 199 -3.38 -18.11 1.73
CA PRO A 199 -4.30 -18.31 2.83
C PRO A 199 -4.70 -16.94 3.37
N LEU A 200 -6.01 -16.74 3.59
CA LEU A 200 -6.50 -15.58 4.33
C LEU A 200 -5.72 -15.51 5.64
N MET A 201 -4.96 -14.45 5.83
CA MET A 201 -4.34 -14.22 7.13
C MET A 201 -5.48 -14.06 8.14
N GLN A 202 -5.53 -14.96 9.11
CA GLN A 202 -6.39 -14.78 10.27
C GLN A 202 -6.04 -13.41 10.89
N PRO A 203 -7.03 -12.60 11.26
CA PRO A 203 -6.76 -11.39 12.01
C PRO A 203 -5.98 -11.79 13.26
N TYR A 204 -4.78 -11.27 13.38
CA TYR A 204 -3.93 -11.60 14.51
C TYR A 204 -4.27 -10.65 15.66
N ASP A 205 -4.87 -11.16 16.72
CA ASP A 205 -5.37 -10.38 17.85
C ASP A 205 -4.31 -9.43 18.45
N GLU A 206 -3.04 -9.85 18.46
CA GLU A 206 -1.94 -9.04 18.96
C GLU A 206 -1.65 -7.80 18.08
N SER A 207 -1.90 -7.88 16.77
CA SER A 207 -1.73 -6.73 15.88
C SER A 207 -2.78 -5.65 16.13
N VAL A 208 -4.02 -6.03 16.41
CA VAL A 208 -5.11 -5.11 16.77
C VAL A 208 -4.78 -4.41 18.08
N TYR A 209 -4.31 -5.15 19.07
CA TYR A 209 -3.88 -4.59 20.36
C TYR A 209 -2.73 -3.60 20.19
N LYS A 210 -1.74 -3.94 19.39
CA LYS A 210 -0.61 -3.07 19.11
C LYS A 210 -1.04 -1.79 18.40
N GLU A 211 -1.92 -1.88 17.40
CA GLU A 211 -2.43 -0.71 16.67
C GLU A 211 -3.31 0.19 17.55
N LEU A 212 -4.13 -0.41 18.43
CA LEU A 212 -4.89 0.35 19.44
C LEU A 212 -3.96 1.09 20.39
N LEU A 213 -2.90 0.43 20.86
CA LEU A 213 -1.90 1.05 21.72
C LEU A 213 -1.20 2.22 21.00
N ILE A 214 -0.77 2.03 19.76
CA ILE A 214 -0.14 3.08 18.96
C ILE A 214 -1.09 4.27 18.77
N SER A 215 -2.37 4.02 18.46
CA SER A 215 -3.37 5.07 18.30
C SER A 215 -3.61 5.84 19.60
N SER A 216 -3.66 5.13 20.74
CA SER A 216 -3.81 5.74 22.05
C SER A 216 -2.59 6.57 22.44
N LEU A 217 -1.38 6.07 22.17
CA LEU A 217 -0.13 6.79 22.40
C LEU A 217 -0.04 8.03 21.49
N ARG A 218 -0.53 7.96 20.26
CA ARG A 218 -0.59 9.09 19.36
C ARG A 218 -1.51 10.17 19.89
N THR A 219 -2.72 9.81 20.35
CA THR A 219 -3.66 10.76 20.95
C THR A 219 -3.05 11.44 22.17
N TYR A 220 -2.39 10.66 23.03
CA TYR A 220 -1.70 11.22 24.19
C TYR A 220 -0.53 12.14 23.79
N TYR A 221 0.25 11.75 22.78
CA TYR A 221 1.33 12.56 22.25
C TYR A 221 0.85 13.90 21.66
N ASP A 222 -0.27 13.89 20.93
CA ASP A 222 -0.84 15.11 20.34
C ASP A 222 -1.28 16.12 21.42
N THR A 223 -1.68 15.63 22.61
CA THR A 223 -2.05 16.45 23.76
C THR A 223 -0.87 16.74 24.72
N HIS A 224 0.18 15.92 24.70
CA HIS A 224 1.35 16.01 25.59
C HIS A 224 2.67 15.79 24.81
N PRO A 225 3.02 16.69 23.88
CA PRO A 225 4.06 16.45 22.89
C PRO A 225 5.45 16.21 23.50
N ASP A 226 5.75 16.85 24.65
CA ASP A 226 7.09 16.78 25.25
C ASP A 226 7.32 15.50 26.06
N ALA A 227 6.25 14.82 26.48
CA ALA A 227 6.34 13.69 27.39
C ALA A 227 6.39 12.33 26.71
N MET A 228 5.84 12.20 25.49
CA MET A 228 5.50 10.89 24.93
C MET A 228 6.05 10.64 23.52
N LYS A 229 6.75 11.61 22.93
CA LYS A 229 7.25 11.50 21.55
C LYS A 229 8.10 10.26 21.34
N GLN A 230 9.05 10.01 22.21
CA GLN A 230 9.97 8.86 22.09
C GLN A 230 9.22 7.55 22.25
N LEU A 231 8.34 7.47 23.26
CA LEU A 231 7.53 6.26 23.47
C LEU A 231 6.64 5.91 22.29
N TYR A 232 6.07 6.93 21.61
CA TYR A 232 5.30 6.72 20.38
C TYR A 232 6.20 6.20 19.25
N LEU A 233 7.38 6.82 19.05
CA LEU A 233 8.30 6.42 17.99
C LEU A 233 8.88 5.02 18.18
N ASP A 234 9.15 4.63 19.42
CA ASP A 234 9.68 3.30 19.76
C ASP A 234 8.66 2.17 19.52
N ARG A 235 7.36 2.51 19.44
CA ARG A 235 6.26 1.55 19.28
C ARG A 235 5.63 1.55 17.89
N SER A 236 5.88 2.59 17.08
CA SER A 236 5.37 2.70 15.71
C SER A 236 6.29 1.99 14.70
#